data_a12764abc28b00ce9def15e971ca28b2
#
_entry.id   a12764abc28b00ce9def15e971ca28b2
#
_cell.length_a   1.000
_cell.length_b   1.000
_cell.length_c   1.000
_cell.angle_alpha   90.00
_cell.angle_beta   90.00
_cell.angle_gamma   90.00
#
_symmetry.space_group_name_H-M   'P 1'
#
loop_
_entity.id
_entity.type
_entity.pdbx_description
1 polymer ?
#
loop_
_entity_poly.entity_id
_entity_poly.type
_entity_poly.pdbx_seq_one_letter_code
_entity_poly.pdbx_strand_id
1 'polypeptide(L)'
;GNLDSLRDWGHAKDYVEMQWLLMQQDQPEDWVIATGIQHSVRDFVNAAAEELGMQISWQGTGVDETGTLVSGSSLSTLHPSRTIVRVDPRYFRPTEVETLLGDPAKAREKLGWTPKISFRELVAVMVRDDLKAAERDEVVKKHGYQAFDYNE
;
A
#
# COMPACT_ATOMS: atom_id res chain seq x y z
N GLY A 1 0.13 11.44 -6.69
CA GLY A 1 -0.13 12.27 -5.54
C GLY A 1 1.14 12.61 -4.79
N ASN A 2 1.00 13.18 -3.61
CA ASN A 2 2.13 13.53 -2.74
C ASN A 2 2.65 12.27 -2.03
N LEU A 3 3.95 11.99 -2.17
CA LEU A 3 4.59 10.82 -1.55
C LEU A 3 4.71 10.94 -0.02
N ASP A 4 4.69 12.15 0.53
CA ASP A 4 4.81 12.39 1.96
C ASP A 4 3.46 12.47 2.69
N SER A 5 2.35 12.36 1.97
CA SER A 5 1.02 12.29 2.58
C SER A 5 0.89 11.07 3.49
N LEU A 6 0.42 11.31 4.72
CA LEU A 6 0.27 10.29 5.75
C LEU A 6 -1.12 9.66 5.69
N ARG A 7 -1.17 8.34 5.76
CA ARG A 7 -2.42 7.55 5.73
C ARG A 7 -2.38 6.46 6.80
N ASP A 8 -3.53 6.14 7.32
CA ASP A 8 -3.75 5.00 8.19
C ASP A 8 -4.23 3.83 7.32
N TRP A 9 -3.35 2.87 7.06
CA TRP A 9 -3.67 1.68 6.27
C TRP A 9 -3.86 0.47 7.15
N GLY A 10 -5.05 -0.12 7.06
CA GLY A 10 -5.36 -1.39 7.70
C GLY A 10 -5.76 -2.47 6.71
N HIS A 11 -5.61 -3.71 7.11
CA HIS A 11 -5.95 -4.85 6.29
C HIS A 11 -7.47 -5.06 6.26
N ALA A 12 -8.03 -5.32 5.07
CA ALA A 12 -9.46 -5.52 4.88
C ALA A 12 -10.06 -6.61 5.77
N LYS A 13 -9.30 -7.68 6.07
CA LYS A 13 -9.74 -8.76 6.96
C LYS A 13 -10.03 -8.27 8.37
N ASP A 14 -9.16 -7.41 8.93
CA ASP A 14 -9.37 -6.83 10.26
C ASP A 14 -10.58 -5.89 10.24
N TYR A 15 -10.75 -5.13 9.17
CA TYR A 15 -11.88 -4.20 9.02
C TYR A 15 -13.21 -4.93 8.88
N VAL A 16 -13.26 -6.03 8.14
CA VAL A 16 -14.45 -6.89 8.03
C VAL A 16 -14.79 -7.53 9.38
N GLU A 17 -13.79 -7.98 10.15
CA GLU A 17 -14.02 -8.46 11.52
C GLU A 17 -14.67 -7.39 12.40
N MET A 18 -14.17 -6.15 12.32
CA MET A 18 -14.76 -5.05 13.06
C MET A 18 -16.21 -4.77 12.63
N GLN A 19 -16.47 -4.75 11.31
CA GLN A 19 -17.84 -4.57 10.78
C GLN A 19 -18.78 -5.65 11.30
N TRP A 20 -18.32 -6.90 11.35
CA TRP A 20 -19.12 -8.00 11.93
C TRP A 20 -19.42 -7.77 13.42
N LEU A 21 -18.43 -7.34 14.21
CA LEU A 21 -18.60 -7.01 15.62
C LEU A 21 -19.59 -5.89 15.85
N LEU A 22 -19.60 -4.86 14.98
CA LEU A 22 -20.59 -3.77 15.05
C LEU A 22 -22.02 -4.28 14.89
N MET A 23 -22.22 -5.24 14.01
CA MET A 23 -23.55 -5.81 13.75
C MET A 23 -24.07 -6.70 14.89
N GLN A 24 -23.22 -7.06 15.86
CA GLN A 24 -23.61 -7.84 17.04
C GLN A 24 -24.01 -6.96 18.22
N GLN A 25 -23.96 -5.63 18.08
CA GLN A 25 -24.31 -4.72 19.18
C GLN A 25 -25.82 -4.48 19.25
N ASP A 26 -26.36 -4.41 20.48
CA ASP A 26 -27.79 -4.18 20.72
C ASP A 26 -28.22 -2.75 20.36
N GLN A 27 -27.30 -1.80 20.42
CA GLN A 27 -27.57 -0.38 20.15
C GLN A 27 -26.69 0.13 19.02
N PRO A 28 -27.23 0.89 18.07
CA PRO A 28 -26.46 1.51 17.02
C PRO A 28 -25.59 2.64 17.57
N GLU A 29 -24.31 2.65 17.22
CA GLU A 29 -23.37 3.71 17.57
C GLU A 29 -22.42 3.99 16.40
N ASP A 30 -21.86 5.22 16.38
CA ASP A 30 -20.81 5.57 15.42
C ASP A 30 -19.46 5.01 15.87
N TRP A 31 -18.73 4.42 14.92
CA TRP A 31 -17.45 3.79 15.17
C TRP A 31 -16.39 4.22 14.16
N VAL A 32 -15.16 4.35 14.61
CA VAL A 32 -14.00 4.54 13.76
C VAL A 32 -13.26 3.20 13.63
N ILE A 33 -13.10 2.74 12.39
CA ILE A 33 -12.29 1.57 12.06
C ILE A 33 -10.96 2.07 11.49
N ALA A 34 -9.90 1.92 12.26
CA ALA A 34 -8.58 2.43 11.93
C ALA A 34 -7.50 1.61 12.65
N THR A 35 -6.25 1.74 12.22
CA THR A 35 -5.12 1.14 12.94
C THR A 35 -4.59 2.05 14.05
N GLY A 36 -4.78 3.36 13.93
CA GLY A 36 -4.20 4.37 14.81
C GLY A 36 -2.73 4.66 14.51
N ILE A 37 -2.19 4.15 13.40
CA ILE A 37 -0.79 4.34 12.99
C ILE A 37 -0.76 4.84 11.55
N GLN A 38 0.01 5.90 11.32
CA GLN A 38 0.18 6.48 10.01
C GLN A 38 1.52 6.09 9.37
N HIS A 39 1.50 5.94 8.07
CA HIS A 39 2.68 5.81 7.22
C HIS A 39 2.54 6.73 6.00
N SER A 40 3.64 7.16 5.45
CA SER A 40 3.64 7.92 4.20
C SER A 40 3.45 7.00 2.99
N VAL A 41 3.01 7.56 1.86
CA VAL A 41 2.99 6.82 0.58
C VAL A 41 4.40 6.34 0.23
N ARG A 42 5.43 7.15 0.55
CA ARG A 42 6.83 6.77 0.39
C ARG A 42 7.21 5.54 1.20
N ASP A 43 6.76 5.45 2.47
CA ASP A 43 7.00 4.28 3.32
C ASP A 43 6.37 3.02 2.72
N PHE A 44 5.16 3.16 2.14
CA PHE A 44 4.50 2.06 1.45
C PHE A 44 5.32 1.56 0.26
N VAL A 45 5.78 2.48 -0.60
CA VAL A 45 6.59 2.14 -1.78
C VAL A 45 7.93 1.53 -1.37
N ASN A 46 8.59 2.08 -0.35
CA ASN A 46 9.85 1.52 0.16
C ASN A 46 9.65 0.12 0.74
N ALA A 47 8.61 -0.09 1.55
CA ALA A 47 8.29 -1.39 2.11
C ALA A 47 7.98 -2.44 1.02
N ALA A 48 7.27 -2.03 -0.04
CA ALA A 48 6.99 -2.89 -1.19
C ALA A 48 8.28 -3.26 -1.96
N ALA A 49 9.16 -2.29 -2.16
CA ALA A 49 10.46 -2.53 -2.79
C ALA A 49 11.34 -3.47 -1.95
N GLU A 50 11.40 -3.25 -0.63
CA GLU A 50 12.15 -4.10 0.31
C GLU A 50 11.67 -5.56 0.28
N GLU A 51 10.36 -5.81 0.19
CA GLU A 51 9.80 -7.16 0.08
C GLU A 51 10.29 -7.90 -1.18
N LEU A 52 10.58 -7.14 -2.24
CA LEU A 52 11.18 -7.66 -3.49
C LEU A 52 12.72 -7.64 -3.49
N GLY A 53 13.36 -7.32 -2.36
CA GLY A 53 14.81 -7.20 -2.25
C GLY A 53 15.39 -6.00 -3.02
N MET A 54 14.58 -4.97 -3.27
CA MET A 54 14.97 -3.74 -3.96
C MET A 54 15.18 -2.59 -2.98
N GLN A 55 16.06 -1.66 -3.34
CA GLN A 55 16.24 -0.38 -2.66
C GLN A 55 16.02 0.78 -3.63
N ILE A 56 15.35 1.81 -3.17
CA ILE A 56 15.00 2.99 -3.98
C ILE A 56 15.78 4.20 -3.49
N SER A 57 16.40 4.92 -4.42
CA SER A 57 16.94 6.26 -4.20
C SER A 57 15.96 7.30 -4.74
N TRP A 58 15.59 8.25 -3.93
CA TRP A 58 14.65 9.30 -4.27
C TRP A 58 15.38 10.59 -4.66
N GLN A 59 14.92 11.25 -5.72
CA GLN A 59 15.45 12.52 -6.21
C GLN A 59 14.31 13.42 -6.69
N GLY A 60 14.50 14.73 -6.56
CA GLY A 60 13.47 15.72 -6.92
C GLY A 60 12.48 15.97 -5.80
N THR A 61 11.45 16.76 -6.09
CA THR A 61 10.37 17.12 -5.16
C THR A 61 9.06 17.31 -5.89
N GLY A 62 7.94 17.03 -5.25
CA GLY A 62 6.60 17.23 -5.81
C GLY A 62 6.38 16.39 -7.08
N VAL A 63 5.99 17.03 -8.18
CA VAL A 63 5.70 16.34 -9.46
C VAL A 63 6.96 15.84 -10.18
N ASP A 64 8.12 16.43 -9.87
CA ASP A 64 9.41 16.06 -10.48
C ASP A 64 10.12 14.95 -9.68
N GLU A 65 9.48 14.46 -8.63
CA GLU A 65 10.08 13.44 -7.79
C GLU A 65 10.10 12.08 -8.48
N THR A 66 11.25 11.41 -8.40
CA THR A 66 11.48 10.10 -8.99
C THR A 66 12.17 9.15 -8.03
N GLY A 67 11.78 7.88 -8.07
CA GLY A 67 12.45 6.79 -7.38
C GLY A 67 13.23 5.92 -8.37
N THR A 68 14.53 5.78 -8.15
CA THR A 68 15.46 4.97 -8.96
C THR A 68 15.94 3.74 -8.19
N LEU A 69 16.08 2.63 -8.88
CA LEU A 69 16.61 1.39 -8.30
C LEU A 69 18.12 1.54 -8.01
N VAL A 70 18.53 1.28 -6.77
CA VAL A 70 19.94 1.41 -6.33
C VAL A 70 20.67 0.07 -6.33
N SER A 71 20.04 -0.98 -5.81
CA SER A 71 20.64 -2.31 -5.70
C SER A 71 19.80 -3.35 -6.43
N GLY A 72 20.49 -4.29 -7.06
CA GLY A 72 19.85 -5.41 -7.73
C GLY A 72 19.09 -6.28 -6.74
N SER A 73 17.84 -6.53 -7.04
CA SER A 73 17.08 -7.58 -6.40
C SER A 73 17.46 -8.94 -6.98
N SER A 74 16.95 -10.01 -6.39
CA SER A 74 16.94 -11.34 -7.00
C SER A 74 16.21 -11.38 -8.37
N LEU A 75 15.45 -10.32 -8.69
CA LEU A 75 14.89 -10.07 -10.02
C LEU A 75 16.01 -9.54 -10.93
N SER A 76 16.84 -10.42 -11.42
CA SER A 76 18.07 -10.17 -12.19
C SER A 76 17.88 -9.41 -13.51
N THR A 77 16.66 -9.04 -13.89
CA THR A 77 16.34 -8.36 -15.14
C THR A 77 16.27 -6.84 -15.02
N LEU A 78 16.29 -6.27 -13.80
CA LEU A 78 16.25 -4.83 -13.61
C LEU A 78 17.67 -4.26 -13.53
N HIS A 79 18.00 -3.38 -14.45
CA HIS A 79 19.26 -2.64 -14.41
C HIS A 79 19.28 -1.64 -13.27
N PRO A 80 20.39 -1.52 -12.50
CA PRO A 80 20.62 -0.42 -11.57
C PRO A 80 20.40 0.93 -12.27
N SER A 81 19.94 1.91 -11.53
CA SER A 81 19.63 3.28 -12.03
C SER A 81 18.39 3.39 -12.91
N ARG A 82 17.56 2.34 -13.02
CA ARG A 82 16.26 2.47 -13.69
C ARG A 82 15.28 3.23 -12.80
N THR A 83 14.64 4.25 -13.36
CA THR A 83 13.49 4.91 -12.69
C THR A 83 12.31 3.95 -12.65
N ILE A 84 11.86 3.58 -11.46
CA ILE A 84 10.76 2.65 -11.22
C ILE A 84 9.52 3.33 -10.63
N VAL A 85 9.69 4.53 -10.07
CA VAL A 85 8.60 5.33 -9.53
C VAL A 85 8.65 6.75 -10.10
N ARG A 86 7.50 7.28 -10.47
CA ARG A 86 7.31 8.68 -10.89
C ARG A 86 6.01 9.21 -10.33
N VAL A 87 5.99 10.50 -9.99
CA VAL A 87 4.74 11.20 -9.69
C VAL A 87 4.08 11.57 -11.03
N ASP A 88 2.85 11.10 -11.24
CA ASP A 88 2.07 11.48 -12.42
C ASP A 88 1.37 12.83 -12.17
N PRO A 89 1.65 13.87 -12.98
CA PRO A 89 1.04 15.20 -12.81
C PRO A 89 -0.49 15.19 -12.85
N ARG A 90 -1.11 14.22 -13.54
CA ARG A 90 -2.58 14.11 -13.63
C ARG A 90 -3.22 13.79 -12.28
N TYR A 91 -2.49 13.12 -11.40
CA TYR A 91 -2.95 12.71 -10.06
C TYR A 91 -2.35 13.55 -8.93
N PHE A 92 -1.50 14.52 -9.27
CA PHE A 92 -0.97 15.44 -8.28
C PHE A 92 -2.02 16.48 -7.89
N ARG A 93 -2.29 16.59 -6.59
CA ARG A 93 -3.27 17.54 -6.05
C ARG A 93 -2.55 18.56 -5.19
N PRO A 94 -2.60 19.86 -5.56
CA PRO A 94 -1.97 20.93 -4.75
C PRO A 94 -2.55 21.05 -3.34
N THR A 95 -3.82 20.64 -3.16
CA THR A 95 -4.54 20.68 -1.88
C THR A 95 -4.79 19.27 -1.35
N GLU A 96 -3.80 18.39 -1.41
CA GLU A 96 -3.90 17.04 -0.85
C GLU A 96 -4.07 17.12 0.68
N VAL A 97 -4.90 16.24 1.23
CA VAL A 97 -4.98 16.06 2.67
C VAL A 97 -3.67 15.44 3.14
N GLU A 98 -2.89 16.23 3.89
CA GLU A 98 -1.54 15.82 4.32
C GLU A 98 -1.57 14.64 5.29
N THR A 99 -2.57 14.59 6.16
CA THR A 99 -2.65 13.59 7.22
C THR A 99 -4.07 13.08 7.41
N LEU A 100 -4.23 11.76 7.47
CA LEU A 100 -5.48 11.08 7.85
C LEU A 100 -5.13 10.02 8.89
N LEU A 101 -5.56 10.24 10.12
CA LEU A 101 -5.38 9.33 11.25
C LEU A 101 -6.74 9.05 11.88
N GLY A 102 -7.10 7.78 11.99
CA GLY A 102 -8.26 7.34 12.74
C GLY A 102 -7.91 7.07 14.20
N ASP A 103 -8.84 7.35 15.11
CA ASP A 103 -8.71 6.94 16.52
C ASP A 103 -9.60 5.72 16.79
N PRO A 104 -9.03 4.51 16.93
CA PRO A 104 -9.77 3.29 17.22
C PRO A 104 -10.03 3.05 18.72
N ALA A 105 -9.79 4.03 19.60
CA ALA A 105 -9.87 3.84 21.06
C ALA A 105 -11.22 3.28 21.50
N LYS A 106 -12.33 3.81 20.98
CA LYS A 106 -13.68 3.34 21.28
C LYS A 106 -13.88 1.86 20.91
N ALA A 107 -13.37 1.44 19.75
CA ALA A 107 -13.48 0.06 19.29
C ALA A 107 -12.70 -0.89 20.22
N ARG A 108 -11.50 -0.48 20.61
CA ARG A 108 -10.66 -1.23 21.53
C ARG A 108 -11.29 -1.35 22.93
N GLU A 109 -11.81 -0.25 23.46
CA GLU A 109 -12.34 -0.20 24.83
C GLU A 109 -13.68 -0.92 24.98
N LYS A 110 -14.59 -0.73 24.02
CA LYS A 110 -15.94 -1.29 24.10
C LYS A 110 -16.08 -2.69 23.49
N LEU A 111 -15.35 -3.00 22.43
CA LEU A 111 -15.46 -4.25 21.69
C LEU A 111 -14.23 -5.16 21.82
N GLY A 112 -13.18 -4.70 22.48
CA GLY A 112 -11.92 -5.43 22.58
C GLY A 112 -11.23 -5.61 21.21
N TRP A 113 -11.65 -4.86 20.18
CA TRP A 113 -11.11 -5.00 18.83
C TRP A 113 -9.82 -4.20 18.67
N THR A 114 -8.83 -4.87 18.10
CA THR A 114 -7.57 -4.27 17.63
C THR A 114 -7.19 -4.88 16.31
N PRO A 115 -6.59 -4.11 15.37
CA PRO A 115 -6.06 -4.68 14.14
C PRO A 115 -4.96 -5.70 14.48
N LYS A 116 -4.96 -6.83 13.78
CA LYS A 116 -4.04 -7.96 14.00
C LYS A 116 -2.91 -7.98 13.00
N ILE A 117 -3.14 -7.39 11.81
CA ILE A 117 -2.21 -7.39 10.69
C ILE A 117 -1.49 -6.04 10.66
N SER A 118 -0.18 -6.07 10.85
CA SER A 118 0.66 -4.88 10.81
C SER A 118 0.78 -4.29 9.40
N PHE A 119 1.21 -3.02 9.31
CA PHE A 119 1.49 -2.38 8.03
C PHE A 119 2.49 -3.18 7.17
N ARG A 120 3.55 -3.70 7.76
CA ARG A 120 4.56 -4.50 7.06
C ARG A 120 3.98 -5.82 6.52
N GLU A 121 3.15 -6.49 7.31
CA GLU A 121 2.46 -7.71 6.87
C GLU A 121 1.45 -7.43 5.75
N LEU A 122 0.69 -6.33 5.85
CA LEU A 122 -0.22 -5.88 4.79
C LEU A 122 0.53 -5.72 3.48
N VAL A 123 1.61 -4.94 3.48
CA VAL A 123 2.43 -4.70 2.28
C VAL A 123 3.00 -6.00 1.73
N ALA A 124 3.55 -6.86 2.60
CA ALA A 124 4.13 -8.13 2.19
C ALA A 124 3.11 -9.06 1.51
N VAL A 125 1.89 -9.16 2.05
CA VAL A 125 0.81 -9.98 1.45
C VAL A 125 0.43 -9.42 0.08
N MET A 126 0.21 -8.10 -0.04
CA MET A 126 -0.14 -7.46 -1.30
C MET A 126 0.94 -7.68 -2.37
N VAL A 127 2.20 -7.41 -2.04
CA VAL A 127 3.31 -7.55 -2.98
C VAL A 127 3.48 -8.98 -3.47
N ARG A 128 3.37 -9.97 -2.56
CA ARG A 128 3.50 -11.39 -2.94
C ARG A 128 2.37 -11.85 -3.87
N ASP A 129 1.16 -11.38 -3.64
CA ASP A 129 0.02 -11.74 -4.48
C ASP A 129 0.09 -11.05 -5.83
N ASP A 130 0.47 -9.78 -5.89
CA ASP A 130 0.69 -9.04 -7.12
C ASP A 130 1.85 -9.63 -7.94
N LEU A 131 2.95 -10.04 -7.29
CA LEU A 131 4.07 -10.70 -7.97
C LEU A 131 3.64 -12.00 -8.63
N LYS A 132 2.88 -12.86 -7.93
CA LYS A 132 2.33 -14.10 -8.52
C LYS A 132 1.43 -13.80 -9.72
N ALA A 133 0.59 -12.76 -9.63
CA ALA A 133 -0.26 -12.34 -10.73
C ALA A 133 0.57 -11.87 -11.94
N ALA A 134 1.60 -11.06 -11.70
CA ALA A 134 2.50 -10.58 -12.75
C ALA A 134 3.29 -11.72 -13.42
N GLU A 135 3.81 -12.67 -12.63
CA GLU A 135 4.50 -13.86 -13.14
C GLU A 135 3.57 -14.73 -14.00
N ARG A 136 2.34 -14.94 -13.55
CA ARG A 136 1.33 -15.66 -14.34
C ARG A 136 1.05 -14.95 -15.66
N ASP A 137 0.87 -13.63 -15.63
CA ASP A 137 0.53 -12.84 -16.80
C ASP A 137 1.71 -12.77 -17.80
N GLU A 138 2.95 -12.78 -17.30
CA GLU A 138 4.15 -12.93 -18.15
C GLU A 138 4.13 -14.28 -18.89
N VAL A 139 3.85 -15.37 -18.20
CA VAL A 139 3.75 -16.70 -18.82
C VAL A 139 2.65 -16.73 -19.88
N VAL A 140 1.48 -16.17 -19.61
CA VAL A 140 0.35 -16.07 -20.55
C VAL A 140 0.76 -15.30 -21.82
N LYS A 141 1.37 -14.13 -21.65
CA LYS A 141 1.85 -13.31 -22.78
C LYS A 141 2.95 -14.01 -23.59
N LYS A 142 3.88 -14.68 -22.92
CA LYS A 142 4.99 -15.43 -23.55
C LYS A 142 4.50 -16.60 -24.42
N HIS A 143 3.34 -17.17 -24.13
CA HIS A 143 2.70 -18.21 -24.93
C HIS A 143 1.73 -17.66 -25.99
N GLY A 144 1.73 -16.37 -26.23
CA GLY A 144 0.93 -15.72 -27.28
C GLY A 144 -0.53 -15.46 -26.92
N TYR A 145 -0.91 -15.61 -25.65
CA TYR A 145 -2.24 -15.29 -25.15
C TYR A 145 -2.31 -13.85 -24.62
N GLN A 146 -3.50 -13.29 -24.57
CA GLN A 146 -3.74 -12.01 -23.92
C GLN A 146 -3.87 -12.20 -22.40
N ALA A 147 -3.06 -11.49 -21.64
CA ALA A 147 -3.30 -11.31 -20.22
C ALA A 147 -4.24 -10.12 -19.99
N PHE A 148 -4.92 -10.11 -18.85
CA PHE A 148 -5.77 -8.99 -18.47
C PHE A 148 -4.92 -7.72 -18.33
N ASP A 149 -5.37 -6.62 -18.95
CA ASP A 149 -4.68 -5.33 -18.82
C ASP A 149 -5.28 -4.57 -17.65
N TYR A 150 -4.48 -4.44 -16.59
CA TYR A 150 -4.86 -3.71 -15.37
C TYR A 150 -4.54 -2.21 -15.45
N ASN A 151 -3.99 -1.74 -16.57
CA ASN A 151 -3.66 -0.33 -16.75
C ASN A 151 -4.92 0.44 -17.17
N GLU A 152 -5.38 1.32 -16.30
CA GLU A 152 -6.38 2.34 -16.62
C GLU A 152 -5.76 3.51 -17.39
#